data_cd9b6b846637141405e5ed417feda284
#
_entry.id   cd9b6b846637141405e5ed417feda284
#
_cell.length_a   1.000
_cell.length_b   1.000
_cell.length_c   1.000
_cell.angle_alpha   90.00
_cell.angle_beta   90.00
_cell.angle_gamma   90.00
#
_symmetry.space_group_name_H-M   'P 1'
#
loop_
_entity.id
_entity.type
_entity.pdbx_description
1 polymer ?
#
loop_
_entity_poly.entity_id
_entity_poly.type
_entity_poly.pdbx_seq_one_letter_code
_entity_poly.pdbx_strand_id
1 'polypeptide(L)'
;MTIKQIIQNINKKEWLFLAIISILIILFTSLPYVYGYLVSPKDTYFLPVSGINQVDYANYFSYIEQAKDGHLLFEDLYTTETQPRAILNLFFLGLGLIAKLFSLSAVAIFQISRIILIPIFIFILYLFLSLLFKERLKRAFGLIFTCFSAGLGGLFFPFFTSSGLQTPIDVWVPEAFTFISLYLNPLFIFSLILIISIFLLTLLVEKNASYKYSFLAGISGLILFQVHPYDIPMISLTLFIFWILSSLVKKCIDWHLFKHCLVFALVSLPSIVYYFWLSTSHFITIERFTQASSLVYTPSILAFILGYGFILPLSLIGIYIFLKKKSFSFPLLIAWLIAHVILLSFPLPLQRRMTEGLHLILCIFAVEGIWIIYKNFNLKRHKIFWVIIFVFLFNFSNVFILKRDATYFKQQNLSFPKELITSMQWLKANSPEQTNIISNTDMLVNNLIPAFAVRKIYFGHRIETLNSQKKEKEVLHFFQTNNDDQKKYFFLKDKKIDYVFINKTNKNFYQAQEKKYLKIIFNNNAASIYQVL
;
A
#
# COMPACT_ATOMS: atom_id res chain seq x y z
N MET A 1 31.47 6.42 -10.28
CA MET A 1 30.61 5.47 -11.01
C MET A 1 29.25 6.11 -11.19
N THR A 2 28.79 6.29 -12.41
CA THR A 2 27.49 6.91 -12.74
C THR A 2 26.41 5.86 -12.99
N ILE A 3 25.12 6.25 -12.97
CA ILE A 3 24.02 5.35 -13.35
C ILE A 3 24.25 4.78 -14.75
N LYS A 4 24.68 5.61 -15.71
CA LYS A 4 24.99 5.15 -17.07
C LYS A 4 26.04 4.02 -17.07
N GLN A 5 27.10 4.16 -16.28
CA GLN A 5 28.13 3.12 -16.16
C GLN A 5 27.60 1.84 -15.50
N ILE A 6 26.69 1.95 -14.51
CA ILE A 6 26.07 0.76 -13.90
C ILE A 6 25.25 0.01 -14.96
N ILE A 7 24.43 0.73 -15.72
CA ILE A 7 23.57 0.16 -16.77
C ILE A 7 24.42 -0.49 -17.88
N GLN A 8 25.49 0.17 -18.33
CA GLN A 8 26.39 -0.37 -19.35
C GLN A 8 27.11 -1.66 -18.92
N ASN A 9 27.30 -1.86 -17.61
CA ASN A 9 27.91 -3.06 -17.05
C ASN A 9 26.94 -4.25 -16.93
N ILE A 10 25.64 -4.04 -17.18
CA ILE A 10 24.63 -5.11 -17.21
C ILE A 10 24.73 -5.81 -18.58
N ASN A 11 25.06 -7.10 -18.57
CA ASN A 11 25.18 -7.86 -19.81
C ASN A 11 23.83 -8.39 -20.32
N LYS A 12 23.81 -8.93 -21.55
CA LYS A 12 22.58 -9.47 -22.17
C LYS A 12 21.91 -10.58 -21.34
N LYS A 13 22.68 -11.43 -20.65
CA LYS A 13 22.14 -12.50 -19.79
C LYS A 13 21.45 -11.94 -18.54
N GLU A 14 22.00 -10.87 -17.96
CA GLU A 14 21.39 -10.17 -16.84
C GLU A 14 20.09 -9.47 -17.27
N TRP A 15 20.05 -8.84 -18.44
CA TRP A 15 18.81 -8.26 -18.98
C TRP A 15 17.71 -9.31 -19.20
N LEU A 16 18.08 -10.44 -19.80
CA LEU A 16 17.14 -11.57 -19.95
C LEU A 16 16.65 -12.09 -18.60
N PHE A 17 17.55 -12.19 -17.63
CA PHE A 17 17.19 -12.59 -16.27
C PHE A 17 16.19 -11.63 -15.62
N LEU A 18 16.41 -10.30 -15.73
CA LEU A 18 15.48 -9.29 -15.22
C LEU A 18 14.11 -9.40 -15.89
N ALA A 19 14.06 -9.59 -17.19
CA ALA A 19 12.82 -9.79 -17.93
C ALA A 19 12.06 -11.04 -17.44
N ILE A 20 12.76 -12.19 -17.30
CA ILE A 20 12.17 -13.45 -16.82
C ILE A 20 11.62 -13.27 -15.40
N ILE A 21 12.38 -12.70 -14.48
CA ILE A 21 11.93 -12.47 -13.10
C ILE A 21 10.73 -11.54 -13.05
N SER A 22 10.72 -10.48 -13.86
CA SER A 22 9.56 -9.57 -13.95
C SER A 22 8.30 -10.32 -14.41
N ILE A 23 8.41 -11.13 -15.46
CA ILE A 23 7.30 -11.95 -15.95
C ILE A 23 6.83 -12.95 -14.88
N LEU A 24 7.74 -13.64 -14.20
CA LEU A 24 7.38 -14.60 -13.15
C LEU A 24 6.64 -13.91 -12.00
N ILE A 25 7.10 -12.75 -11.54
CA ILE A 25 6.41 -12.00 -10.47
C ILE A 25 5.03 -11.55 -10.94
N ILE A 26 4.91 -11.01 -12.16
CA ILE A 26 3.61 -10.63 -12.72
C ILE A 26 2.68 -11.83 -12.78
N LEU A 27 3.15 -12.99 -13.24
CA LEU A 27 2.35 -14.21 -13.30
C LEU A 27 1.90 -14.64 -11.90
N PHE A 28 2.82 -14.83 -10.94
CA PHE A 28 2.46 -15.26 -9.58
C PHE A 28 1.51 -14.29 -8.89
N THR A 29 1.77 -12.99 -8.99
CA THR A 29 0.91 -11.96 -8.37
C THR A 29 -0.39 -11.72 -9.11
N SER A 30 -0.58 -12.22 -10.33
CA SER A 30 -1.83 -12.10 -11.11
C SER A 30 -2.67 -13.37 -11.08
N LEU A 31 -2.10 -14.53 -10.75
CA LEU A 31 -2.81 -15.81 -10.73
C LEU A 31 -4.12 -15.79 -9.92
N PRO A 32 -4.16 -15.27 -8.66
CA PRO A 32 -5.42 -15.25 -7.91
C PRO A 32 -6.48 -14.38 -8.58
N TYR A 33 -6.11 -13.24 -9.15
CA TYR A 33 -7.05 -12.32 -9.82
C TYR A 33 -7.62 -12.93 -11.10
N VAL A 34 -6.77 -13.59 -11.90
CA VAL A 34 -7.23 -14.34 -13.09
C VAL A 34 -8.17 -15.48 -12.69
N TYR A 35 -7.80 -16.24 -11.65
CA TYR A 35 -8.64 -17.29 -11.12
C TYR A 35 -9.99 -16.74 -10.63
N GLY A 36 -9.97 -15.64 -9.86
CA GLY A 36 -11.18 -14.98 -9.37
C GLY A 36 -12.12 -14.57 -10.51
N TYR A 37 -11.56 -13.99 -11.59
CA TYR A 37 -12.33 -13.66 -12.78
C TYR A 37 -12.97 -14.88 -13.43
N LEU A 38 -12.23 -16.00 -13.54
CA LEU A 38 -12.71 -17.23 -14.18
C LEU A 38 -13.80 -17.96 -13.37
N VAL A 39 -13.76 -17.88 -12.03
CA VAL A 39 -14.76 -18.55 -11.16
C VAL A 39 -15.97 -17.68 -10.83
N SER A 40 -15.91 -16.39 -11.15
CA SER A 40 -17.03 -15.46 -10.91
C SER A 40 -18.20 -15.74 -11.85
N PRO A 41 -19.45 -15.72 -11.35
CA PRO A 41 -20.64 -15.87 -12.18
C PRO A 41 -20.72 -14.82 -13.30
N LYS A 42 -21.26 -15.20 -14.46
CA LYS A 42 -21.34 -14.34 -15.65
C LYS A 42 -22.10 -13.02 -15.43
N ASP A 43 -23.07 -13.03 -14.52
CA ASP A 43 -23.92 -11.87 -14.22
C ASP A 43 -23.36 -10.99 -13.11
N THR A 44 -22.12 -11.25 -12.68
CA THR A 44 -21.44 -10.48 -11.66
C THR A 44 -20.31 -9.64 -12.23
N TYR A 45 -19.98 -8.60 -11.49
CA TYR A 45 -18.77 -7.78 -11.64
C TYR A 45 -17.74 -8.28 -10.61
N PHE A 46 -16.69 -8.92 -11.08
CA PHE A 46 -15.58 -9.31 -10.23
C PHE A 46 -14.68 -8.10 -9.95
N LEU A 47 -14.41 -7.84 -8.67
CA LEU A 47 -13.48 -6.81 -8.23
C LEU A 47 -12.10 -7.44 -7.99
N PRO A 48 -11.10 -7.23 -8.87
CA PRO A 48 -9.78 -7.86 -8.79
C PRO A 48 -8.90 -7.15 -7.75
N VAL A 49 -9.24 -7.28 -6.48
CA VAL A 49 -8.46 -6.80 -5.33
C VAL A 49 -8.29 -7.94 -4.33
N SER A 50 -7.27 -7.87 -3.48
CA SER A 50 -7.06 -8.90 -2.45
C SER A 50 -8.12 -8.82 -1.35
N GLY A 51 -8.42 -9.96 -0.72
CA GLY A 51 -9.19 -10.00 0.52
C GLY A 51 -8.49 -9.32 1.70
N ILE A 52 -7.20 -9.01 1.58
CA ILE A 52 -6.47 -8.21 2.57
C ILE A 52 -6.81 -6.75 2.35
N ASN A 53 -7.30 -6.07 3.40
CA ASN A 53 -7.65 -4.63 3.38
C ASN A 53 -8.58 -4.26 2.20
N GLN A 54 -9.52 -5.12 1.87
CA GLN A 54 -10.42 -4.98 0.71
C GLN A 54 -11.17 -3.64 0.66
N VAL A 55 -11.42 -3.02 1.81
CA VAL A 55 -12.13 -1.74 1.90
C VAL A 55 -11.26 -0.55 1.48
N ASP A 56 -9.92 -0.61 1.67
CA ASP A 56 -9.00 0.47 1.33
C ASP A 56 -8.94 0.73 -0.19
N TYR A 57 -9.13 -0.31 -1.02
CA TYR A 57 -9.07 -0.16 -2.48
C TYR A 57 -10.16 0.75 -3.04
N ALA A 58 -11.36 0.72 -2.43
CA ALA A 58 -12.46 1.57 -2.86
C ALA A 58 -12.13 3.06 -2.67
N ASN A 59 -11.38 3.42 -1.61
CA ASN A 59 -10.90 4.78 -1.41
C ASN A 59 -9.92 5.18 -2.53
N TYR A 60 -8.98 4.30 -2.91
CA TYR A 60 -8.06 4.57 -4.03
C TYR A 60 -8.82 4.78 -5.35
N PHE A 61 -9.84 3.97 -5.61
CA PHE A 61 -10.67 4.11 -6.80
C PHE A 61 -11.46 5.42 -6.78
N SER A 62 -11.93 5.89 -5.61
CA SER A 62 -12.63 7.18 -5.50
C SER A 62 -11.71 8.35 -5.88
N TYR A 63 -10.43 8.33 -5.47
CA TYR A 63 -9.46 9.35 -5.89
C TYR A 63 -9.15 9.30 -7.39
N ILE A 64 -9.00 8.10 -7.96
CA ILE A 64 -8.78 7.92 -9.41
C ILE A 64 -9.98 8.45 -10.20
N GLU A 65 -11.22 8.16 -9.78
CA GLU A 65 -12.42 8.64 -10.46
C GLU A 65 -12.59 10.16 -10.30
N GLN A 66 -12.30 10.76 -9.12
CA GLN A 66 -12.29 12.22 -8.96
C GLN A 66 -11.28 12.88 -9.91
N ALA A 67 -10.06 12.33 -10.04
CA ALA A 67 -9.07 12.82 -10.98
C ALA A 67 -9.52 12.68 -12.45
N LYS A 68 -10.18 11.57 -12.80
CA LYS A 68 -10.77 11.33 -14.12
C LYS A 68 -11.90 12.32 -14.44
N ASP A 69 -12.68 12.72 -13.43
CA ASP A 69 -13.70 13.76 -13.55
C ASP A 69 -13.10 15.18 -13.67
N GLY A 70 -11.78 15.36 -13.44
CA GLY A 70 -11.03 16.58 -13.68
C GLY A 70 -10.58 17.32 -12.42
N HIS A 71 -10.74 16.72 -11.24
CA HIS A 71 -10.32 17.33 -9.99
C HIS A 71 -8.82 17.07 -9.72
N LEU A 72 -8.06 18.15 -9.51
CA LEU A 72 -6.63 18.07 -9.16
C LEU A 72 -6.43 17.82 -7.66
N LEU A 73 -7.37 18.27 -6.84
CA LEU A 73 -7.43 18.02 -5.41
C LEU A 73 -8.67 17.20 -5.10
N PHE A 74 -8.55 16.27 -4.16
CA PHE A 74 -9.61 15.35 -3.78
C PHE A 74 -10.30 15.78 -2.50
N GLU A 75 -11.52 15.33 -2.32
CA GLU A 75 -12.24 15.34 -1.06
C GLU A 75 -12.47 13.90 -0.57
N ASP A 76 -12.68 13.76 0.71
CA ASP A 76 -13.06 12.48 1.31
C ASP A 76 -14.54 12.21 1.07
N LEU A 77 -14.86 11.23 0.24
CA LEU A 77 -16.23 10.85 -0.08
C LEU A 77 -16.86 9.88 0.94
N TYR A 78 -16.12 9.49 1.99
CA TYR A 78 -16.61 8.57 3.03
C TYR A 78 -17.25 9.31 4.22
N THR A 79 -17.45 10.61 4.08
CA THR A 79 -18.07 11.42 5.11
C THR A 79 -18.92 12.52 4.47
N THR A 80 -20.06 12.87 5.10
CA THR A 80 -21.02 13.86 4.55
C THR A 80 -20.76 15.28 5.04
N GLU A 81 -19.78 15.48 5.92
CA GLU A 81 -19.38 16.79 6.40
C GLU A 81 -18.87 17.66 5.25
N THR A 82 -19.23 18.94 5.31
CA THR A 82 -18.78 19.93 4.32
C THR A 82 -17.28 20.15 4.45
N GLN A 83 -16.56 20.00 3.35
CA GLN A 83 -15.11 20.11 3.29
C GLN A 83 -14.65 20.72 1.96
N PRO A 84 -13.55 21.48 1.95
CA PRO A 84 -12.91 21.87 0.70
C PRO A 84 -12.15 20.67 0.10
N ARG A 85 -11.97 20.67 -1.22
CA ARG A 85 -11.02 19.76 -1.88
C ARG A 85 -9.60 20.19 -1.50
N ALA A 86 -8.91 19.37 -0.73
CA ALA A 86 -7.59 19.69 -0.21
C ALA A 86 -6.59 18.52 -0.30
N ILE A 87 -7.05 17.29 -0.51
CA ILE A 87 -6.19 16.11 -0.52
C ILE A 87 -5.51 15.99 -1.89
N LEU A 88 -4.18 16.02 -1.92
CA LEU A 88 -3.38 15.75 -3.12
C LEU A 88 -2.65 14.42 -2.96
N ASN A 89 -2.81 13.54 -3.92
CA ASN A 89 -1.96 12.36 -4.07
C ASN A 89 -1.55 12.24 -5.54
N LEU A 90 -0.28 12.52 -5.82
CA LEU A 90 0.24 12.56 -7.19
C LEU A 90 0.12 11.23 -7.93
N PHE A 91 0.16 10.10 -7.23
CA PHE A 91 0.03 8.80 -7.85
C PHE A 91 -1.39 8.58 -8.38
N PHE A 92 -2.41 8.75 -7.55
CA PHE A 92 -3.81 8.58 -7.97
C PHE A 92 -4.25 9.67 -8.94
N LEU A 93 -3.74 10.88 -8.80
CA LEU A 93 -3.93 11.95 -9.79
C LEU A 93 -3.41 11.51 -11.18
N GLY A 94 -2.17 11.01 -11.23
CA GLY A 94 -1.58 10.52 -12.47
C GLY A 94 -2.37 9.36 -13.08
N LEU A 95 -2.80 8.39 -12.26
CA LEU A 95 -3.63 7.27 -12.72
C LEU A 95 -4.98 7.75 -13.27
N GLY A 96 -5.64 8.70 -12.60
CA GLY A 96 -6.93 9.25 -13.05
C GLY A 96 -6.80 10.01 -14.38
N LEU A 97 -5.75 10.81 -14.57
CA LEU A 97 -5.49 11.50 -15.83
C LEU A 97 -5.23 10.52 -16.99
N ILE A 98 -4.44 9.46 -16.74
CA ILE A 98 -4.20 8.38 -17.70
C ILE A 98 -5.51 7.62 -17.99
N ALA A 99 -6.30 7.31 -16.95
CA ALA A 99 -7.58 6.65 -17.11
C ALA A 99 -8.56 7.49 -17.95
N LYS A 100 -8.57 8.81 -17.79
CA LYS A 100 -9.36 9.74 -18.61
C LYS A 100 -8.91 9.69 -20.07
N LEU A 101 -7.59 9.78 -20.32
CA LEU A 101 -7.02 9.78 -21.68
C LEU A 101 -7.35 8.51 -22.46
N PHE A 102 -7.30 7.35 -21.81
CA PHE A 102 -7.52 6.04 -22.45
C PHE A 102 -8.91 5.46 -22.19
N SER A 103 -9.84 6.22 -21.61
CA SER A 103 -11.21 5.78 -21.25
C SER A 103 -11.25 4.50 -20.41
N LEU A 104 -10.27 4.32 -19.50
CA LEU A 104 -10.17 3.17 -18.62
C LEU A 104 -10.99 3.37 -17.33
N SER A 105 -11.45 2.27 -16.72
CA SER A 105 -11.99 2.32 -15.36
C SER A 105 -10.89 2.46 -14.31
N ALA A 106 -11.22 2.99 -13.13
CA ALA A 106 -10.27 3.10 -12.00
C ALA A 106 -9.67 1.73 -11.64
N VAL A 107 -10.48 0.67 -11.66
CA VAL A 107 -10.04 -0.70 -11.38
C VAL A 107 -9.04 -1.20 -12.44
N ALA A 108 -9.30 -0.93 -13.72
CA ALA A 108 -8.42 -1.35 -14.81
C ALA A 108 -7.06 -0.65 -14.74
N ILE A 109 -7.03 0.68 -14.63
CA ILE A 109 -5.76 1.43 -14.55
C ILE A 109 -4.96 1.08 -13.30
N PHE A 110 -5.60 0.78 -12.18
CA PHE A 110 -4.95 0.32 -10.95
C PHE A 110 -4.20 -1.00 -11.17
N GLN A 111 -4.82 -2.00 -11.82
CA GLN A 111 -4.17 -3.29 -12.11
C GLN A 111 -3.10 -3.15 -13.21
N ILE A 112 -3.34 -2.34 -14.24
CA ILE A 112 -2.35 -2.08 -15.29
C ILE A 112 -1.12 -1.40 -14.69
N SER A 113 -1.29 -0.42 -13.82
CA SER A 113 -0.17 0.26 -13.16
C SER A 113 0.65 -0.71 -12.29
N ARG A 114 0.01 -1.65 -11.58
CA ARG A 114 0.70 -2.71 -10.83
C ARG A 114 1.61 -3.54 -11.74
N ILE A 115 1.09 -3.98 -12.88
CA ILE A 115 1.83 -4.78 -13.86
C ILE A 115 3.02 -4.00 -14.43
N ILE A 116 2.84 -2.71 -14.75
CA ILE A 116 3.88 -1.85 -15.32
C ILE A 116 4.97 -1.51 -14.28
N LEU A 117 4.58 -1.27 -13.03
CA LEU A 117 5.52 -0.88 -11.98
C LEU A 117 6.42 -2.04 -11.52
N ILE A 118 5.99 -3.30 -11.63
CA ILE A 118 6.81 -4.47 -11.25
C ILE A 118 8.15 -4.50 -11.99
N PRO A 119 8.26 -4.47 -13.33
CA PRO A 119 9.54 -4.47 -14.02
C PRO A 119 10.39 -3.23 -13.71
N ILE A 120 9.77 -2.07 -13.46
CA ILE A 120 10.49 -0.86 -13.05
C ILE A 120 11.11 -1.07 -11.66
N PHE A 121 10.36 -1.61 -10.70
CA PHE A 121 10.86 -1.95 -9.38
C PHE A 121 12.04 -2.94 -9.45
N ILE A 122 11.89 -4.03 -10.22
CA ILE A 122 12.94 -5.03 -10.44
C ILE A 122 14.21 -4.39 -10.98
N PHE A 123 14.09 -3.52 -11.96
CA PHE A 123 15.23 -2.83 -12.55
C PHE A 123 15.92 -1.89 -11.55
N ILE A 124 15.18 -1.05 -10.84
CA ILE A 124 15.74 -0.10 -9.85
C ILE A 124 16.38 -0.86 -8.68
N LEU A 125 15.74 -1.91 -8.18
CA LEU A 125 16.32 -2.77 -7.14
C LEU A 125 17.61 -3.42 -7.64
N TYR A 126 17.66 -3.91 -8.88
CA TYR A 126 18.87 -4.50 -9.45
C TYR A 126 20.03 -3.50 -9.59
N LEU A 127 19.73 -2.25 -9.97
CA LEU A 127 20.73 -1.16 -10.00
C LEU A 127 21.29 -0.92 -8.58
N PHE A 128 20.42 -0.89 -7.57
CA PHE A 128 20.84 -0.71 -6.18
C PHE A 128 21.72 -1.87 -5.70
N LEU A 129 21.29 -3.12 -5.94
CA LEU A 129 22.09 -4.31 -5.63
C LEU A 129 23.43 -4.34 -6.39
N SER A 130 23.51 -3.75 -7.59
CA SER A 130 24.75 -3.64 -8.37
C SER A 130 25.77 -2.67 -7.77
N LEU A 131 25.33 -1.70 -6.96
CA LEU A 131 26.24 -0.86 -6.17
C LEU A 131 26.76 -1.59 -4.93
N LEU A 132 25.95 -2.47 -4.35
CA LEU A 132 26.27 -3.17 -3.09
C LEU A 132 27.12 -4.43 -3.33
N PHE A 133 26.83 -5.18 -4.38
CA PHE A 133 27.43 -6.49 -4.63
C PHE A 133 28.18 -6.53 -5.97
N LYS A 134 29.47 -6.86 -5.93
CA LYS A 134 30.30 -6.99 -7.12
C LYS A 134 29.96 -8.26 -7.93
N GLU A 135 29.63 -9.36 -7.25
CA GLU A 135 29.37 -10.66 -7.85
C GLU A 135 27.98 -10.72 -8.49
N ARG A 136 27.89 -11.01 -9.80
CA ARG A 136 26.62 -11.08 -10.56
C ARG A 136 25.64 -12.11 -9.98
N LEU A 137 26.13 -13.28 -9.61
CA LEU A 137 25.29 -14.35 -9.03
C LEU A 137 24.67 -13.89 -7.71
N LYS A 138 25.43 -13.15 -6.89
CA LYS A 138 24.93 -12.59 -5.63
C LYS A 138 23.87 -11.51 -5.85
N ARG A 139 24.02 -10.67 -6.87
CA ARG A 139 22.99 -9.69 -7.27
C ARG A 139 21.70 -10.38 -7.70
N ALA A 140 21.82 -11.39 -8.58
CA ALA A 140 20.68 -12.18 -9.04
C ALA A 140 19.97 -12.90 -7.88
N PHE A 141 20.73 -13.53 -6.99
CA PHE A 141 20.19 -14.15 -5.78
C PHE A 141 19.52 -13.11 -4.87
N GLY A 142 20.16 -11.96 -4.64
CA GLY A 142 19.61 -10.89 -3.83
C GLY A 142 18.29 -10.36 -4.37
N LEU A 143 18.16 -10.23 -5.70
CA LEU A 143 16.91 -9.84 -6.34
C LEU A 143 15.80 -10.87 -6.07
N ILE A 144 16.06 -12.15 -6.33
CA ILE A 144 15.08 -13.24 -6.10
C ILE A 144 14.70 -13.28 -4.62
N PHE A 145 15.70 -13.26 -3.73
CA PHE A 145 15.45 -13.32 -2.29
C PHE A 145 14.56 -12.18 -1.82
N THR A 146 14.88 -10.95 -2.20
CA THR A 146 14.08 -9.76 -1.81
C THR A 146 12.65 -9.81 -2.35
N CYS A 147 12.45 -10.31 -3.58
CA CYS A 147 11.13 -10.32 -4.20
C CYS A 147 10.22 -11.46 -3.69
N PHE A 148 10.81 -12.57 -3.22
CA PHE A 148 10.03 -13.77 -2.90
C PHE A 148 10.14 -14.21 -1.44
N SER A 149 11.07 -13.66 -0.63
CA SER A 149 11.16 -14.08 0.77
C SER A 149 10.03 -13.51 1.62
N ALA A 150 9.58 -14.34 2.55
CA ALA A 150 8.60 -14.05 3.58
C ALA A 150 9.02 -14.77 4.87
N GLY A 151 8.26 -14.58 5.93
CA GLY A 151 8.49 -15.26 7.20
C GLY A 151 7.71 -16.55 7.36
N LEU A 152 7.33 -16.84 8.60
CA LEU A 152 6.69 -18.08 9.02
C LEU A 152 5.19 -17.93 9.31
N GLY A 153 4.62 -16.73 9.10
CA GLY A 153 3.26 -16.42 9.49
C GLY A 153 2.20 -17.30 8.84
N GLY A 154 2.37 -17.64 7.56
CA GLY A 154 1.46 -18.56 6.88
C GLY A 154 1.42 -19.95 7.50
N LEU A 155 2.55 -20.43 8.02
CA LEU A 155 2.65 -21.72 8.71
C LEU A 155 1.91 -21.69 10.05
N PHE A 156 2.05 -20.61 10.81
CA PHE A 156 1.46 -20.46 12.15
C PHE A 156 0.08 -19.80 12.15
N PHE A 157 -0.44 -19.40 10.99
CA PHE A 157 -1.71 -18.67 10.88
C PHE A 157 -2.89 -19.35 11.61
N PRO A 158 -3.13 -20.68 11.46
CA PRO A 158 -4.23 -21.34 12.16
C PRO A 158 -4.10 -21.25 13.69
N PHE A 159 -2.88 -21.36 14.22
CA PHE A 159 -2.62 -21.24 15.66
C PHE A 159 -2.97 -19.83 16.17
N PHE A 160 -2.53 -18.79 15.48
CA PHE A 160 -2.76 -17.41 15.90
C PHE A 160 -4.24 -17.02 15.80
N THR A 161 -4.97 -17.50 14.81
CA THR A 161 -6.41 -17.25 14.69
C THR A 161 -7.22 -17.97 15.78
N SER A 162 -6.81 -19.15 16.24
CA SER A 162 -7.49 -19.88 17.30
C SER A 162 -7.12 -19.39 18.71
N SER A 163 -5.92 -18.86 18.90
CA SER A 163 -5.43 -18.40 20.21
C SER A 163 -5.83 -16.96 20.56
N GLY A 164 -6.40 -16.20 19.62
CA GLY A 164 -6.69 -14.78 19.79
C GLY A 164 -5.43 -13.88 19.83
N LEU A 165 -4.25 -14.46 19.57
CA LEU A 165 -3.00 -13.72 19.47
C LEU A 165 -2.92 -12.97 18.13
N GLN A 166 -2.11 -11.92 18.11
CA GLN A 166 -1.89 -11.13 16.90
C GLN A 166 -1.14 -11.95 15.85
N THR A 167 -1.73 -12.10 14.67
CA THR A 167 -1.12 -12.81 13.53
C THR A 167 0.20 -12.19 13.10
N PRO A 168 1.19 -13.01 12.69
CA PRO A 168 2.45 -12.53 12.13
C PRO A 168 2.24 -11.56 10.97
N ILE A 169 3.11 -10.55 10.86
CA ILE A 169 2.93 -9.41 9.94
C ILE A 169 3.03 -9.78 8.46
N ASP A 170 3.72 -10.85 8.12
CA ASP A 170 3.95 -11.30 6.75
C ASP A 170 2.73 -11.90 6.04
N VAL A 171 1.57 -11.95 6.71
CA VAL A 171 0.34 -12.45 6.11
C VAL A 171 -0.77 -11.39 6.02
N TRP A 172 -0.53 -10.14 6.49
CA TRP A 172 -1.57 -9.10 6.48
C TRP A 172 -1.07 -7.65 6.46
N VAL A 173 0.24 -7.37 6.68
CA VAL A 173 0.80 -6.01 6.63
C VAL A 173 1.49 -5.80 5.28
N PRO A 174 0.83 -5.11 4.32
CA PRO A 174 1.36 -4.99 2.96
C PRO A 174 2.71 -4.30 2.90
N GLU A 175 2.88 -3.22 3.65
CA GLU A 175 4.09 -2.38 3.65
C GLU A 175 5.32 -3.12 4.21
N ALA A 176 5.08 -4.15 5.03
CA ALA A 176 6.17 -4.86 5.71
C ALA A 176 6.92 -5.87 4.84
N PHE A 177 6.37 -6.26 3.67
CA PHE A 177 6.96 -7.30 2.81
C PHE A 177 6.87 -6.96 1.33
N THR A 178 8.00 -7.14 0.65
CA THR A 178 8.12 -6.81 -0.79
C THR A 178 7.12 -7.60 -1.64
N PHE A 179 6.99 -8.93 -1.44
CA PHE A 179 6.06 -9.74 -2.24
C PHE A 179 4.61 -9.28 -2.09
N ILE A 180 4.18 -8.98 -0.86
CA ILE A 180 2.82 -8.52 -0.61
C ILE A 180 2.60 -7.15 -1.25
N SER A 181 3.55 -6.23 -1.14
CA SER A 181 3.50 -4.94 -1.83
C SER A 181 3.32 -5.10 -3.34
N LEU A 182 4.11 -6.00 -3.97
CA LEU A 182 4.03 -6.30 -5.41
C LEU A 182 2.70 -6.96 -5.80
N TYR A 183 2.11 -7.74 -4.90
CA TYR A 183 0.84 -8.43 -5.13
C TYR A 183 -0.36 -7.50 -4.99
N LEU A 184 -0.39 -6.68 -3.94
CA LEU A 184 -1.60 -5.97 -3.53
C LEU A 184 -1.77 -4.61 -4.21
N ASN A 185 -0.75 -3.75 -4.20
CA ASN A 185 -0.98 -2.34 -4.38
C ASN A 185 0.12 -1.63 -5.18
N PRO A 186 -0.21 -1.06 -6.35
CA PRO A 186 0.75 -0.29 -7.13
C PRO A 186 1.29 0.94 -6.40
N LEU A 187 0.57 1.50 -5.43
CA LEU A 187 1.06 2.60 -4.59
C LEU A 187 2.32 2.18 -3.82
N PHE A 188 2.29 1.01 -3.16
CA PHE A 188 3.45 0.49 -2.41
C PHE A 188 4.62 0.15 -3.34
N ILE A 189 4.35 -0.39 -4.53
CA ILE A 189 5.41 -0.62 -5.53
C ILE A 189 6.09 0.70 -5.90
N PHE A 190 5.29 1.73 -6.13
CA PHE A 190 5.78 3.05 -6.51
C PHE A 190 6.58 3.71 -5.37
N SER A 191 6.10 3.61 -4.13
CA SER A 191 6.83 4.08 -2.94
C SER A 191 8.16 3.35 -2.77
N LEU A 192 8.20 2.02 -2.90
CA LEU A 192 9.45 1.25 -2.83
C LEU A 192 10.44 1.63 -3.94
N ILE A 193 9.97 1.90 -5.17
CA ILE A 193 10.81 2.42 -6.26
C ILE A 193 11.45 3.74 -5.85
N LEU A 194 10.68 4.66 -5.27
CA LEU A 194 11.17 5.98 -4.85
C LEU A 194 12.13 5.87 -3.67
N ILE A 195 11.84 5.04 -2.66
CA ILE A 195 12.73 4.77 -1.51
C ILE A 195 14.10 4.26 -2.00
N ILE A 196 14.08 3.21 -2.84
CA ILE A 196 15.33 2.64 -3.39
C ILE A 196 16.05 3.67 -4.26
N SER A 197 15.33 4.47 -5.04
CA SER A 197 15.93 5.53 -5.88
C SER A 197 16.61 6.60 -5.03
N ILE A 198 16.01 7.03 -3.92
CA ILE A 198 16.62 7.99 -2.99
C ILE A 198 17.95 7.43 -2.45
N PHE A 199 17.97 6.19 -1.96
CA PHE A 199 19.17 5.60 -1.39
C PHE A 199 20.23 5.24 -2.45
N LEU A 200 19.81 4.81 -3.65
CA LEU A 200 20.70 4.63 -4.80
C LEU A 200 21.43 5.93 -5.15
N LEU A 201 20.67 7.03 -5.28
CA LEU A 201 21.20 8.35 -5.62
C LEU A 201 22.09 8.88 -4.48
N THR A 202 21.73 8.67 -3.23
CA THR A 202 22.55 9.04 -2.05
C THR A 202 23.90 8.32 -2.05
N LEU A 203 23.95 7.01 -2.38
CA LEU A 203 25.23 6.30 -2.54
C LEU A 203 26.07 6.82 -3.73
N LEU A 204 25.41 7.29 -4.77
CA LEU A 204 26.11 7.90 -5.91
C LEU A 204 26.68 9.27 -5.61
N VAL A 205 26.05 10.04 -4.70
CA VAL A 205 26.61 11.29 -4.16
C VAL A 205 27.94 11.02 -3.47
N GLU A 206 27.98 10.02 -2.57
CA GLU A 206 29.20 9.65 -1.86
C GLU A 206 30.37 9.32 -2.81
N LYS A 207 30.07 8.76 -4.00
CA LYS A 207 31.07 8.40 -5.00
C LYS A 207 31.48 9.52 -5.94
N ASN A 208 30.59 10.45 -6.27
CA ASN A 208 30.77 11.38 -7.39
C ASN A 208 30.75 12.85 -7.00
N ALA A 209 30.42 13.18 -5.75
CA ALA A 209 30.33 14.56 -5.25
C ALA A 209 29.45 15.50 -6.13
N SER A 210 28.41 14.96 -6.77
CA SER A 210 27.58 15.70 -7.74
C SER A 210 26.23 16.07 -7.17
N TYR A 211 25.91 17.34 -7.06
CA TYR A 211 24.60 17.86 -6.63
C TYR A 211 23.43 17.41 -7.49
N LYS A 212 23.69 17.01 -8.76
CA LYS A 212 22.67 16.41 -9.63
C LYS A 212 21.97 15.20 -8.97
N TYR A 213 22.74 14.34 -8.29
CA TYR A 213 22.18 13.16 -7.63
C TYR A 213 21.36 13.54 -6.39
N SER A 214 21.78 14.56 -5.66
CA SER A 214 21.02 15.08 -4.51
C SER A 214 19.71 15.72 -4.95
N PHE A 215 19.73 16.48 -6.03
CA PHE A 215 18.54 17.09 -6.62
C PHE A 215 17.55 16.02 -7.10
N LEU A 216 18.02 15.00 -7.82
CA LEU A 216 17.18 13.88 -8.27
C LEU A 216 16.64 13.05 -7.08
N ALA A 217 17.44 12.84 -6.03
CA ALA A 217 16.97 12.22 -4.80
C ALA A 217 15.87 13.08 -4.13
N GLY A 218 16.06 14.41 -4.10
CA GLY A 218 15.08 15.36 -3.58
C GLY A 218 13.76 15.36 -4.36
N ILE A 219 13.81 15.27 -5.70
CA ILE A 219 12.62 15.09 -6.56
C ILE A 219 11.92 13.76 -6.22
N SER A 220 12.68 12.66 -6.05
CA SER A 220 12.11 11.39 -5.62
C SER A 220 11.46 11.50 -4.23
N GLY A 221 12.07 12.25 -3.31
CA GLY A 221 11.51 12.55 -2.00
C GLY A 221 10.24 13.41 -2.07
N LEU A 222 10.25 14.47 -2.91
CA LEU A 222 9.08 15.31 -3.15
C LEU A 222 7.87 14.47 -3.61
N ILE A 223 8.09 13.55 -4.56
CA ILE A 223 7.02 12.68 -5.07
C ILE A 223 6.61 11.65 -4.01
N LEU A 224 7.58 10.98 -3.38
CA LEU A 224 7.31 9.97 -2.33
C LEU A 224 6.45 10.55 -1.21
N PHE A 225 6.79 11.72 -0.72
CA PHE A 225 6.10 12.36 0.39
C PHE A 225 4.68 12.82 0.01
N GLN A 226 4.40 13.07 -1.27
CA GLN A 226 3.05 13.32 -1.77
C GLN A 226 2.23 12.03 -1.98
N VAL A 227 2.90 10.92 -2.21
CA VAL A 227 2.26 9.62 -2.50
C VAL A 227 2.04 8.83 -1.21
N HIS A 228 3.05 8.80 -0.35
CA HIS A 228 3.06 8.04 0.90
C HIS A 228 3.75 8.83 2.03
N PRO A 229 3.04 9.79 2.66
CA PRO A 229 3.63 10.73 3.63
C PRO A 229 4.21 10.07 4.87
N TYR A 230 3.85 8.82 5.15
CA TYR A 230 4.39 8.04 6.28
C TYR A 230 5.88 7.72 6.13
N ASP A 231 6.45 7.86 4.93
CA ASP A 231 7.88 7.68 4.70
C ASP A 231 8.73 8.91 5.04
N ILE A 232 8.11 10.08 5.29
CA ILE A 232 8.83 11.30 5.68
C ILE A 232 9.75 11.05 6.89
N PRO A 233 9.26 10.52 8.03
CA PRO A 233 10.11 10.25 9.19
C PRO A 233 11.22 9.24 8.89
N MET A 234 10.91 8.17 8.16
CA MET A 234 11.87 7.09 7.87
C MET A 234 13.03 7.59 7.01
N ILE A 235 12.75 8.27 5.89
CA ILE A 235 13.78 8.80 5.00
C ILE A 235 14.61 9.88 5.70
N SER A 236 13.94 10.84 6.38
CA SER A 236 14.62 11.95 7.05
C SER A 236 15.53 11.44 8.15
N LEU A 237 15.07 10.53 9.00
CA LEU A 237 15.86 9.95 10.07
C LEU A 237 17.02 9.10 9.53
N THR A 238 16.79 8.35 8.45
CA THR A 238 17.85 7.58 7.80
C THR A 238 18.98 8.48 7.31
N LEU A 239 18.66 9.56 6.58
CA LEU A 239 19.67 10.47 6.06
C LEU A 239 20.42 11.21 7.19
N PHE A 240 19.72 11.57 8.24
CA PHE A 240 20.32 12.20 9.42
C PHE A 240 21.30 11.27 10.14
N ILE A 241 20.89 10.02 10.43
CA ILE A 241 21.76 9.01 11.04
C ILE A 241 22.93 8.68 10.10
N PHE A 242 22.71 8.59 8.81
CA PHE A 242 23.76 8.36 7.82
C PHE A 242 24.82 9.46 7.86
N TRP A 243 24.41 10.73 7.91
CA TRP A 243 25.34 11.84 8.06
C TRP A 243 26.18 11.75 9.35
N ILE A 244 25.56 11.41 10.48
CA ILE A 244 26.27 11.19 11.76
C ILE A 244 27.28 10.05 11.61
N LEU A 245 26.87 8.88 11.11
CA LEU A 245 27.73 7.72 10.97
C LEU A 245 28.89 7.97 9.99
N SER A 246 28.63 8.67 8.89
CA SER A 246 29.67 9.08 7.93
C SER A 246 30.69 10.00 8.60
N SER A 247 30.23 10.97 9.38
CA SER A 247 31.10 11.89 10.13
C SER A 247 31.97 11.15 11.17
N LEU A 248 31.39 10.18 11.88
CA LEU A 248 32.13 9.33 12.83
C LEU A 248 33.19 8.47 12.13
N VAL A 249 32.87 7.88 11.01
CA VAL A 249 33.81 7.06 10.20
C VAL A 249 34.98 7.93 9.69
N LYS A 250 34.70 9.16 9.24
CA LYS A 250 35.69 10.13 8.75
C LYS A 250 36.45 10.84 9.86
N LYS A 251 36.02 10.69 11.13
CA LYS A 251 36.54 11.39 12.31
C LYS A 251 36.49 12.92 12.17
N CYS A 252 35.62 13.45 11.38
CA CYS A 252 35.33 14.87 11.19
C CYS A 252 33.91 15.07 10.70
N ILE A 253 33.36 16.27 10.88
CA ILE A 253 32.03 16.59 10.36
C ILE A 253 32.04 16.47 8.82
N ASP A 254 31.19 15.62 8.30
CA ASP A 254 31.04 15.43 6.85
C ASP A 254 30.17 16.54 6.23
N TRP A 255 30.78 17.74 6.09
CA TRP A 255 30.13 18.90 5.50
C TRP A 255 29.70 18.66 4.03
N HIS A 256 30.43 17.79 3.33
CA HIS A 256 30.07 17.42 1.97
C HIS A 256 28.72 16.69 1.96
N LEU A 257 28.57 15.60 2.73
CA LEU A 257 27.32 14.86 2.83
C LEU A 257 26.20 15.74 3.41
N PHE A 258 26.49 16.58 4.41
CA PHE A 258 25.52 17.53 4.97
C PHE A 258 24.90 18.44 3.90
N LYS A 259 25.72 19.07 3.06
CA LYS A 259 25.23 19.92 1.95
C LYS A 259 24.35 19.14 0.97
N HIS A 260 24.68 17.90 0.68
CA HIS A 260 23.88 17.03 -0.17
C HIS A 260 22.54 16.65 0.47
N CYS A 261 22.52 16.33 1.77
CA CYS A 261 21.28 16.11 2.53
C CYS A 261 20.44 17.41 2.60
N LEU A 262 21.06 18.57 2.71
CA LEU A 262 20.36 19.85 2.67
C LEU A 262 19.68 20.10 1.32
N VAL A 263 20.37 19.83 0.19
CA VAL A 263 19.75 19.93 -1.15
C VAL A 263 18.54 18.99 -1.26
N PHE A 264 18.68 17.73 -0.80
CA PHE A 264 17.55 16.80 -0.73
C PHE A 264 16.37 17.37 0.07
N ALA A 265 16.65 17.87 1.28
CA ALA A 265 15.64 18.42 2.18
C ALA A 265 14.93 19.64 1.57
N LEU A 266 15.68 20.58 0.97
CA LEU A 266 15.10 21.77 0.33
C LEU A 266 14.20 21.41 -0.87
N VAL A 267 14.60 20.44 -1.68
CA VAL A 267 13.81 20.03 -2.85
C VAL A 267 12.55 19.26 -2.43
N SER A 268 12.61 18.46 -1.37
CA SER A 268 11.45 17.71 -0.87
C SER A 268 10.57 18.51 0.11
N LEU A 269 11.04 19.66 0.59
CA LEU A 269 10.36 20.51 1.57
C LEU A 269 8.91 20.89 1.21
N PRO A 270 8.56 21.21 -0.05
CA PRO A 270 7.18 21.57 -0.39
C PRO A 270 6.16 20.49 0.01
N SER A 271 6.49 19.20 -0.15
CA SER A 271 5.61 18.12 0.26
C SER A 271 5.49 18.00 1.78
N ILE A 272 6.57 18.23 2.51
CA ILE A 272 6.57 18.22 3.98
C ILE A 272 5.69 19.36 4.50
N VAL A 273 5.88 20.58 3.97
CA VAL A 273 5.08 21.76 4.34
C VAL A 273 3.61 21.55 4.03
N TYR A 274 3.30 20.97 2.87
CA TYR A 274 1.93 20.67 2.48
C TYR A 274 1.27 19.70 3.47
N TYR A 275 1.90 18.59 3.83
CA TYR A 275 1.33 17.64 4.79
C TYR A 275 1.26 18.19 6.21
N PHE A 276 2.22 19.01 6.60
CA PHE A 276 2.15 19.72 7.87
C PHE A 276 0.92 20.65 7.90
N TRP A 277 0.70 21.45 6.84
CA TRP A 277 -0.48 22.28 6.71
C TRP A 277 -1.77 21.45 6.72
N LEU A 278 -1.82 20.36 5.94
CA LEU A 278 -3.00 19.51 5.85
C LEU A 278 -3.35 18.86 7.21
N SER A 279 -2.35 18.43 7.97
CA SER A 279 -2.54 17.79 9.28
C SER A 279 -2.85 18.76 10.42
N THR A 280 -2.65 20.06 10.22
CA THR A 280 -2.88 21.10 11.25
C THR A 280 -4.05 22.02 10.93
N SER A 281 -4.45 22.15 9.67
CA SER A 281 -5.45 23.13 9.23
C SER A 281 -6.67 22.52 8.55
N HIS A 282 -6.60 21.29 8.03
CA HIS A 282 -7.71 20.65 7.37
C HIS A 282 -8.47 19.73 8.34
N PHE A 283 -9.60 20.18 8.83
CA PHE A 283 -10.41 19.51 9.88
C PHE A 283 -10.61 18.01 9.62
N ILE A 284 -11.06 17.63 8.42
CA ILE A 284 -11.30 16.21 8.08
C ILE A 284 -10.03 15.38 8.23
N THR A 285 -8.89 15.89 7.79
CA THR A 285 -7.61 15.17 7.89
C THR A 285 -7.15 15.03 9.33
N ILE A 286 -7.35 16.06 10.16
CA ILE A 286 -7.00 16.04 11.60
C ILE A 286 -7.82 14.96 12.31
N GLU A 287 -9.14 14.96 12.12
CA GLU A 287 -10.05 13.99 12.74
C GLU A 287 -9.77 12.57 12.26
N ARG A 288 -9.56 12.37 10.95
CA ARG A 288 -9.17 11.06 10.38
C ARG A 288 -7.85 10.56 10.95
N PHE A 289 -6.85 11.42 11.07
CA PHE A 289 -5.55 11.05 11.63
C PHE A 289 -5.69 10.63 13.09
N THR A 290 -6.47 11.36 13.88
CA THR A 290 -6.77 11.04 15.28
C THR A 290 -7.48 9.69 15.39
N GLN A 291 -8.52 9.47 14.58
CA GLN A 291 -9.26 8.21 14.53
C GLN A 291 -8.39 7.04 14.08
N ALA A 292 -7.61 7.20 13.01
CA ALA A 292 -6.71 6.18 12.50
C ALA A 292 -5.63 5.80 13.50
N SER A 293 -5.12 6.76 14.27
CA SER A 293 -4.12 6.51 15.33
C SER A 293 -4.64 5.60 16.43
N SER A 294 -5.95 5.63 16.71
CA SER A 294 -6.59 4.73 17.69
C SER A 294 -6.94 3.35 17.13
N LEU A 295 -7.01 3.20 15.81
CA LEU A 295 -7.42 1.94 15.14
C LEU A 295 -6.25 1.15 14.52
N VAL A 296 -5.12 1.81 14.24
CA VAL A 296 -3.94 1.18 13.62
C VAL A 296 -2.90 0.88 14.70
N TYR A 297 -3.00 -0.31 15.28
CA TYR A 297 -2.08 -0.77 16.32
C TYR A 297 -0.76 -1.25 15.74
N THR A 298 0.32 -1.05 16.51
CA THR A 298 1.60 -1.70 16.24
C THR A 298 1.51 -3.18 16.57
N PRO A 299 1.92 -4.05 15.66
CA PRO A 299 1.99 -5.48 15.93
C PRO A 299 2.94 -5.80 17.10
N SER A 300 2.65 -6.90 17.81
CA SER A 300 3.51 -7.39 18.90
C SER A 300 4.90 -7.78 18.38
N ILE A 301 5.90 -7.74 19.25
CA ILE A 301 7.27 -8.16 18.92
C ILE A 301 7.28 -9.61 18.38
N LEU A 302 6.45 -10.49 18.93
CA LEU A 302 6.32 -11.87 18.45
C LEU A 302 5.79 -11.93 17.01
N ALA A 303 4.82 -11.07 16.66
CA ALA A 303 4.31 -10.98 15.29
C ALA A 303 5.39 -10.50 14.30
N PHE A 304 6.31 -9.63 14.72
CA PHE A 304 7.47 -9.22 13.94
C PHE A 304 8.51 -10.36 13.80
N ILE A 305 8.87 -11.00 14.92
CA ILE A 305 9.88 -12.07 14.91
C ILE A 305 9.43 -13.23 14.01
N LEU A 306 8.20 -13.69 14.13
CA LEU A 306 7.67 -14.75 13.27
C LEU A 306 7.41 -14.27 11.84
N GLY A 307 6.98 -13.02 11.69
CA GLY A 307 6.74 -12.41 10.39
C GLY A 307 8.02 -12.31 9.54
N TYR A 308 9.16 -11.97 10.13
CA TYR A 308 10.45 -12.00 9.40
C TYR A 308 11.16 -13.36 9.49
N GLY A 309 10.85 -14.20 10.47
CA GLY A 309 11.34 -15.55 10.60
C GLY A 309 12.86 -15.66 10.45
N PHE A 310 13.33 -16.55 9.57
CA PHE A 310 14.76 -16.78 9.33
C PHE A 310 15.50 -15.60 8.68
N ILE A 311 14.80 -14.63 8.13
CA ILE A 311 15.44 -13.41 7.58
C ILE A 311 16.19 -12.66 8.69
N LEU A 312 15.65 -12.61 9.93
CA LEU A 312 16.28 -11.89 11.05
C LEU A 312 17.65 -12.44 11.41
N PRO A 313 17.83 -13.73 11.81
CA PRO A 313 19.15 -14.23 12.17
C PRO A 313 20.13 -14.18 10.99
N LEU A 314 19.69 -14.39 9.76
CA LEU A 314 20.54 -14.26 8.58
C LEU A 314 20.98 -12.80 8.35
N SER A 315 20.12 -11.83 8.63
CA SER A 315 20.48 -10.42 8.53
C SER A 315 21.51 -10.01 9.60
N LEU A 316 21.43 -10.55 10.83
CA LEU A 316 22.44 -10.31 11.86
C LEU A 316 23.83 -10.82 11.45
N ILE A 317 23.88 -12.01 10.85
CA ILE A 317 25.13 -12.53 10.26
C ILE A 317 25.65 -11.58 9.18
N GLY A 318 24.78 -11.11 8.31
CA GLY A 318 25.13 -10.18 7.24
C GLY A 318 25.63 -8.83 7.75
N ILE A 319 25.02 -8.25 8.78
CA ILE A 319 25.48 -7.01 9.43
C ILE A 319 26.91 -7.17 9.95
N TYR A 320 27.18 -8.27 10.66
CA TYR A 320 28.52 -8.58 11.15
C TYR A 320 29.56 -8.64 10.03
N ILE A 321 29.22 -9.23 8.89
CA ILE A 321 30.11 -9.33 7.73
C ILE A 321 30.35 -7.96 7.08
N PHE A 322 29.30 -7.14 6.92
CA PHE A 322 29.43 -5.79 6.37
C PHE A 322 30.32 -4.92 7.26
N LEU A 323 30.20 -5.04 8.59
CA LEU A 323 31.08 -4.39 9.55
C LEU A 323 32.56 -4.76 9.32
N LYS A 324 32.85 -6.08 9.22
CA LYS A 324 34.22 -6.56 8.98
C LYS A 324 34.80 -6.09 7.65
N LYS A 325 33.98 -6.04 6.59
CA LYS A 325 34.42 -5.62 5.25
C LYS A 325 34.63 -4.13 5.11
N LYS A 326 34.21 -3.31 6.06
CA LYS A 326 34.27 -1.83 6.00
C LYS A 326 33.73 -1.30 4.66
N SER A 327 32.57 -1.85 4.21
CA SER A 327 31.95 -1.44 2.94
C SER A 327 31.56 0.02 2.98
N PHE A 328 31.79 0.75 1.88
CA PHE A 328 31.42 2.17 1.75
C PHE A 328 29.89 2.40 1.92
N SER A 329 29.07 1.43 1.56
CA SER A 329 27.61 1.50 1.67
C SER A 329 27.09 1.17 3.07
N PHE A 330 27.93 0.61 3.94
CA PHE A 330 27.48 0.14 5.24
C PHE A 330 26.89 1.24 6.12
N PRO A 331 27.47 2.46 6.21
CA PRO A 331 26.89 3.53 7.03
C PRO A 331 25.44 3.88 6.62
N LEU A 332 25.10 3.90 5.32
CA LEU A 332 23.75 4.14 4.87
C LEU A 332 22.82 2.96 5.21
N LEU A 333 23.26 1.72 4.94
CA LEU A 333 22.44 0.54 5.17
C LEU A 333 22.12 0.36 6.67
N ILE A 334 23.10 0.57 7.54
CA ILE A 334 22.87 0.47 8.98
C ILE A 334 22.04 1.65 9.51
N ALA A 335 22.20 2.85 8.95
CA ALA A 335 21.37 4.01 9.27
C ALA A 335 19.91 3.75 8.93
N TRP A 336 19.64 3.14 7.78
CA TRP A 336 18.31 2.74 7.35
C TRP A 336 17.67 1.74 8.33
N LEU A 337 18.40 0.71 8.74
CA LEU A 337 17.91 -0.24 9.74
C LEU A 337 17.67 0.41 11.10
N ILE A 338 18.60 1.24 11.58
CA ILE A 338 18.48 1.96 12.88
C ILE A 338 17.27 2.89 12.85
N ALA A 339 17.02 3.60 11.76
CA ALA A 339 15.86 4.47 11.62
C ALA A 339 14.54 3.68 11.80
N HIS A 340 14.40 2.50 11.17
CA HIS A 340 13.24 1.64 11.39
C HIS A 340 13.13 1.17 12.84
N VAL A 341 14.23 0.72 13.46
CA VAL A 341 14.21 0.27 14.86
C VAL A 341 13.75 1.40 15.79
N ILE A 342 14.26 2.62 15.60
CA ILE A 342 13.87 3.79 16.39
C ILE A 342 12.37 4.07 16.18
N LEU A 343 11.90 4.21 14.93
CA LEU A 343 10.52 4.59 14.64
C LEU A 343 9.51 3.53 15.11
N LEU A 344 9.87 2.25 15.02
CA LEU A 344 9.02 1.16 15.49
C LEU A 344 9.06 0.94 17.01
N SER A 345 10.04 1.52 17.70
CA SER A 345 10.15 1.46 19.18
C SER A 345 9.45 2.62 19.87
N PHE A 346 9.22 3.75 19.20
CA PHE A 346 8.51 4.90 19.76
C PHE A 346 7.01 4.78 19.52
N PRO A 347 6.15 5.17 20.48
CA PRO A 347 4.69 5.13 20.35
C PRO A 347 4.18 6.25 19.44
N LEU A 348 4.50 6.17 18.16
CA LEU A 348 4.07 7.11 17.14
C LEU A 348 2.69 6.74 16.59
N PRO A 349 1.85 7.71 16.22
CA PRO A 349 0.64 7.44 15.47
C PRO A 349 0.96 6.69 14.16
N LEU A 350 0.13 5.70 13.80
CA LEU A 350 0.29 4.90 12.57
C LEU A 350 1.66 4.19 12.45
N GLN A 351 2.28 3.86 13.57
CA GLN A 351 3.63 3.29 13.69
C GLN A 351 3.85 2.07 12.77
N ARG A 352 2.84 1.21 12.58
CA ARG A 352 2.92 0.06 11.68
C ARG A 352 3.31 0.43 10.26
N ARG A 353 2.87 1.59 9.75
CA ARG A 353 3.19 2.05 8.39
C ARG A 353 4.68 2.41 8.22
N MET A 354 5.41 2.61 9.32
CA MET A 354 6.87 2.81 9.31
C MET A 354 7.65 1.53 8.99
N THR A 355 6.98 0.41 8.67
CA THR A 355 7.63 -0.84 8.21
C THR A 355 7.97 -0.83 6.73
N GLU A 356 7.50 0.14 5.94
CA GLU A 356 7.81 0.19 4.51
C GLU A 356 9.31 0.32 4.25
N GLY A 357 9.85 -0.61 3.47
CA GLY A 357 11.30 -0.70 3.21
C GLY A 357 12.11 -1.52 4.22
N LEU A 358 11.56 -1.88 5.40
CA LEU A 358 12.29 -2.69 6.39
C LEU A 358 12.66 -4.07 5.83
N HIS A 359 11.77 -4.72 5.08
CA HIS A 359 12.06 -6.00 4.46
C HIS A 359 13.22 -5.91 3.46
N LEU A 360 13.31 -4.83 2.67
CA LEU A 360 14.39 -4.62 1.72
C LEU A 360 15.75 -4.62 2.41
N ILE A 361 15.91 -3.84 3.46
CA ILE A 361 17.19 -3.73 4.17
C ILE A 361 17.56 -5.01 4.90
N LEU A 362 16.59 -5.69 5.53
CA LEU A 362 16.81 -7.00 6.15
C LEU A 362 17.25 -8.05 5.12
N CYS A 363 16.61 -8.08 3.94
CA CYS A 363 16.99 -8.98 2.85
C CYS A 363 18.39 -8.69 2.32
N ILE A 364 18.79 -7.44 2.17
CA ILE A 364 20.16 -7.08 1.75
C ILE A 364 21.19 -7.63 2.71
N PHE A 365 20.99 -7.48 4.01
CA PHE A 365 21.86 -8.08 5.01
C PHE A 365 21.79 -9.60 5.01
N ALA A 366 20.59 -10.19 4.94
CA ALA A 366 20.42 -11.65 4.91
C ALA A 366 21.12 -12.30 3.70
N VAL A 367 21.10 -11.66 2.53
CA VAL A 367 21.83 -12.10 1.34
C VAL A 367 23.33 -12.22 1.60
N GLU A 368 23.94 -11.27 2.33
CA GLU A 368 25.33 -11.34 2.73
C GLU A 368 25.59 -12.53 3.66
N GLY A 369 24.71 -12.73 4.65
CA GLY A 369 24.76 -13.86 5.58
C GLY A 369 24.65 -15.22 4.88
N ILE A 370 23.65 -15.38 4.02
CA ILE A 370 23.45 -16.61 3.23
C ILE A 370 24.65 -16.86 2.30
N TRP A 371 25.21 -15.80 1.69
CA TRP A 371 26.32 -15.93 0.77
C TRP A 371 27.58 -16.48 1.41
N ILE A 372 27.88 -16.12 2.67
CA ILE A 372 29.03 -16.66 3.38
C ILE A 372 28.78 -18.09 3.83
N ILE A 373 27.57 -18.41 4.27
CA ILE A 373 27.17 -19.79 4.59
C ILE A 373 27.35 -20.66 3.34
N TYR A 374 26.84 -20.22 2.19
CA TYR A 374 26.99 -20.93 0.92
C TYR A 374 28.44 -21.21 0.55
N LYS A 375 29.36 -20.24 0.75
CA LYS A 375 30.79 -20.39 0.46
C LYS A 375 31.48 -21.36 1.43
N ASN A 376 31.19 -21.27 2.73
CA ASN A 376 31.88 -22.01 3.76
C ASN A 376 31.47 -23.50 3.83
N PHE A 377 30.20 -23.79 3.62
CA PHE A 377 29.68 -25.17 3.73
C PHE A 377 29.68 -25.97 2.42
N ASN A 378 30.32 -25.47 1.35
CA ASN A 378 30.42 -26.13 0.04
C ASN A 378 29.07 -26.71 -0.46
N LEU A 379 27.99 -25.95 -0.30
CA LEU A 379 26.60 -26.35 -0.60
C LEU A 379 26.37 -26.72 -2.08
N LYS A 380 27.43 -26.64 -2.92
CA LYS A 380 27.38 -27.00 -4.34
C LYS A 380 27.01 -28.46 -4.57
N ARG A 381 27.36 -29.37 -3.65
CA ARG A 381 27.13 -30.82 -3.80
C ARG A 381 25.63 -31.19 -3.78
N HIS A 382 24.77 -30.41 -3.07
CA HIS A 382 23.35 -30.71 -2.91
C HIS A 382 22.47 -29.51 -3.30
N LYS A 383 22.74 -28.91 -4.45
CA LYS A 383 22.06 -27.69 -4.90
C LYS A 383 20.52 -27.77 -4.88
N ILE A 384 19.96 -28.87 -5.38
CA ILE A 384 18.51 -29.08 -5.47
C ILE A 384 17.88 -29.11 -4.07
N PHE A 385 18.49 -29.83 -3.14
CA PHE A 385 18.05 -29.93 -1.76
C PHE A 385 18.00 -28.55 -1.09
N TRP A 386 19.03 -27.71 -1.28
CA TRP A 386 19.08 -26.37 -0.72
C TRP A 386 18.08 -25.42 -1.38
N VAL A 387 17.82 -25.58 -2.67
CA VAL A 387 16.76 -24.82 -3.36
C VAL A 387 15.39 -25.18 -2.80
N ILE A 388 15.10 -26.47 -2.58
CA ILE A 388 13.83 -26.92 -1.99
C ILE A 388 13.66 -26.36 -0.57
N ILE A 389 14.68 -26.48 0.28
CA ILE A 389 14.65 -25.89 1.63
C ILE A 389 14.42 -24.39 1.56
N PHE A 390 15.13 -23.69 0.68
CA PHE A 390 14.99 -22.26 0.51
C PHE A 390 13.56 -21.86 0.10
N VAL A 391 13.01 -22.53 -0.91
CA VAL A 391 11.63 -22.29 -1.35
C VAL A 391 10.64 -22.54 -0.21
N PHE A 392 10.81 -23.63 0.52
CA PHE A 392 9.93 -23.98 1.62
C PHE A 392 10.02 -22.97 2.78
N LEU A 393 11.22 -22.63 3.24
CA LEU A 393 11.42 -21.77 4.41
C LEU A 393 11.03 -20.30 4.16
N PHE A 394 11.18 -19.79 2.95
CA PHE A 394 11.03 -18.37 2.66
C PHE A 394 9.82 -18.02 1.79
N ASN A 395 9.04 -18.99 1.31
CA ASN A 395 7.89 -18.70 0.45
C ASN A 395 6.55 -19.19 1.00
N PHE A 396 6.53 -19.86 2.14
CA PHE A 396 5.32 -20.47 2.66
C PHE A 396 4.20 -19.46 2.85
N SER A 397 4.49 -18.30 3.45
CA SER A 397 3.50 -17.25 3.67
C SER A 397 2.99 -16.63 2.36
N ASN A 398 3.84 -16.48 1.35
CA ASN A 398 3.41 -16.00 0.05
C ASN A 398 2.42 -16.97 -0.62
N VAL A 399 2.73 -18.26 -0.62
CA VAL A 399 1.84 -19.31 -1.15
C VAL A 399 0.52 -19.35 -0.34
N PHE A 400 0.61 -19.23 0.98
CA PHE A 400 -0.56 -19.16 1.85
C PHE A 400 -1.47 -17.99 1.48
N ILE A 401 -0.95 -16.78 1.29
CA ILE A 401 -1.72 -15.59 0.91
C ILE A 401 -2.41 -15.79 -0.44
N LEU A 402 -1.68 -16.27 -1.45
CA LEU A 402 -2.25 -16.52 -2.78
C LEU A 402 -3.37 -17.56 -2.72
N LYS A 403 -3.17 -18.65 -1.95
CA LYS A 403 -4.20 -19.69 -1.73
C LYS A 403 -5.42 -19.14 -0.98
N ARG A 404 -5.20 -18.33 0.07
CA ARG A 404 -6.26 -17.68 0.84
C ARG A 404 -7.15 -16.82 -0.05
N ASP A 405 -6.53 -15.97 -0.88
CA ASP A 405 -7.28 -15.10 -1.78
C ASP A 405 -8.00 -15.90 -2.88
N ALA A 406 -7.38 -16.94 -3.45
CA ALA A 406 -8.05 -17.83 -4.39
C ALA A 406 -9.29 -18.50 -3.76
N THR A 407 -9.19 -18.94 -2.49
CA THR A 407 -10.33 -19.50 -1.75
C THR A 407 -11.41 -18.45 -1.52
N TYR A 408 -11.02 -17.24 -1.15
CA TYR A 408 -11.91 -16.11 -0.93
C TYR A 408 -12.70 -15.74 -2.19
N PHE A 409 -12.03 -15.74 -3.35
CA PHE A 409 -12.67 -15.49 -4.65
C PHE A 409 -13.61 -16.63 -5.06
N LYS A 410 -13.23 -17.89 -4.80
CA LYS A 410 -14.11 -19.06 -5.04
C LYS A 410 -15.42 -18.96 -4.27
N GLN A 411 -15.39 -18.35 -3.08
CA GLN A 411 -16.59 -18.07 -2.27
C GLN A 411 -17.38 -16.85 -2.77
N GLN A 412 -16.99 -16.24 -3.88
CA GLN A 412 -17.65 -15.09 -4.52
C GLN A 412 -17.69 -13.81 -3.67
N ASN A 413 -16.82 -13.67 -2.66
CA ASN A 413 -16.83 -12.54 -1.73
C ASN A 413 -16.55 -11.18 -2.38
N LEU A 414 -15.93 -11.15 -3.58
CA LEU A 414 -15.66 -9.94 -4.37
C LEU A 414 -16.35 -9.97 -5.75
N SER A 415 -17.43 -10.74 -5.87
CA SER A 415 -18.28 -10.82 -7.08
C SER A 415 -19.63 -10.16 -6.77
N PHE A 416 -19.86 -9.00 -7.33
CA PHE A 416 -21.07 -8.21 -7.10
C PHE A 416 -22.02 -8.31 -8.29
N PRO A 417 -23.35 -8.34 -8.10
CA PRO A 417 -24.29 -8.25 -9.23
C PRO A 417 -23.95 -7.04 -10.12
N LYS A 418 -23.91 -7.23 -11.43
CA LYS A 418 -23.68 -6.11 -12.37
C LYS A 418 -24.70 -4.99 -12.19
N GLU A 419 -25.95 -5.37 -11.91
CA GLU A 419 -27.04 -4.42 -11.62
C GLU A 419 -26.75 -3.52 -10.41
N LEU A 420 -26.02 -4.01 -9.40
CA LEU A 420 -25.61 -3.21 -8.24
C LEU A 420 -24.60 -2.13 -8.66
N ILE A 421 -23.60 -2.49 -9.46
CA ILE A 421 -22.63 -1.51 -9.99
C ILE A 421 -23.31 -0.52 -10.93
N THR A 422 -24.21 -1.00 -11.80
CA THR A 422 -25.00 -0.13 -12.68
C THR A 422 -25.85 0.88 -11.90
N SER A 423 -26.41 0.51 -10.74
CA SER A 423 -27.16 1.43 -9.89
C SER A 423 -26.28 2.55 -9.30
N MET A 424 -25.04 2.25 -8.94
CA MET A 424 -24.07 3.26 -8.49
C MET A 424 -23.63 4.19 -9.64
N GLN A 425 -23.41 3.64 -10.83
CA GLN A 425 -23.11 4.42 -12.04
C GLN A 425 -24.29 5.32 -12.44
N TRP A 426 -25.52 4.83 -12.28
CA TRP A 426 -26.72 5.63 -12.50
C TRP A 426 -26.74 6.84 -11.55
N LEU A 427 -26.41 6.67 -10.26
CA LEU A 427 -26.27 7.77 -9.31
C LEU A 427 -25.21 8.79 -9.78
N LYS A 428 -24.08 8.34 -10.28
CA LYS A 428 -23.03 9.22 -10.83
C LYS A 428 -23.60 10.11 -11.94
N ALA A 429 -24.40 9.55 -12.83
CA ALA A 429 -24.94 10.23 -14.00
C ALA A 429 -26.17 11.14 -13.70
N ASN A 430 -26.95 10.82 -12.65
CA ASN A 430 -28.27 11.40 -12.44
C ASN A 430 -28.42 12.15 -11.11
N SER A 431 -27.34 12.37 -10.37
CA SER A 431 -27.36 13.16 -9.13
C SER A 431 -26.29 14.26 -9.14
N PRO A 432 -26.50 15.37 -8.43
CA PRO A 432 -25.48 16.40 -8.24
C PRO A 432 -24.22 15.87 -7.60
N GLU A 433 -23.06 16.49 -7.87
CA GLU A 433 -21.78 16.05 -7.33
C GLU A 433 -21.73 16.04 -5.80
N GLN A 434 -22.28 17.08 -5.17
CA GLN A 434 -22.31 17.23 -3.71
C GLN A 434 -23.48 16.49 -3.04
N THR A 435 -23.81 15.30 -3.54
CA THR A 435 -24.90 14.47 -3.02
C THR A 435 -24.45 13.64 -1.83
N ASN A 436 -25.24 13.61 -0.78
CA ASN A 436 -25.06 12.78 0.41
C ASN A 436 -25.99 11.57 0.37
N ILE A 437 -25.43 10.39 0.54
CA ILE A 437 -26.12 9.11 0.46
C ILE A 437 -26.05 8.40 1.80
N ILE A 438 -27.17 7.83 2.25
CA ILE A 438 -27.19 6.80 3.28
C ILE A 438 -27.51 5.45 2.65
N SER A 439 -26.83 4.41 3.09
CA SER A 439 -27.06 3.04 2.62
C SER A 439 -27.19 2.07 3.79
N ASN A 440 -27.82 0.93 3.57
CA ASN A 440 -27.92 -0.14 4.56
C ASN A 440 -26.54 -0.73 4.91
N THR A 441 -26.46 -1.49 5.99
CA THR A 441 -25.23 -1.82 6.74
C THR A 441 -24.22 -2.77 6.08
N ASP A 442 -24.26 -3.00 4.78
CA ASP A 442 -23.22 -3.76 4.08
C ASP A 442 -22.00 -2.85 3.86
N MET A 443 -21.03 -2.93 4.78
CA MET A 443 -19.84 -2.07 4.74
C MET A 443 -19.04 -2.24 3.45
N LEU A 444 -18.96 -3.43 2.88
CA LEU A 444 -18.21 -3.65 1.63
C LEU A 444 -18.89 -2.93 0.46
N VAL A 445 -20.21 -3.07 0.33
CA VAL A 445 -21.00 -2.37 -0.71
C VAL A 445 -20.99 -0.86 -0.48
N ASN A 446 -21.09 -0.41 0.78
CA ASN A 446 -21.04 1.01 1.12
C ASN A 446 -19.72 1.66 0.69
N ASN A 447 -18.60 0.94 0.78
CA ASN A 447 -17.31 1.42 0.29
C ASN A 447 -17.28 1.58 -1.24
N LEU A 448 -18.07 0.81 -1.99
CA LEU A 448 -18.11 0.91 -3.45
C LEU A 448 -18.89 2.14 -3.95
N ILE A 449 -19.79 2.72 -3.16
CA ILE A 449 -20.56 3.91 -3.56
C ILE A 449 -19.63 5.08 -3.90
N PRO A 450 -18.67 5.52 -3.04
CA PRO A 450 -17.69 6.53 -3.41
C PRO A 450 -16.84 6.17 -4.62
N ALA A 451 -16.53 4.89 -4.82
CA ALA A 451 -15.70 4.42 -5.93
C ALA A 451 -16.40 4.44 -7.30
N PHE A 452 -17.71 4.11 -7.35
CA PHE A 452 -18.46 3.97 -8.60
C PHE A 452 -19.47 5.09 -8.85
N ALA A 453 -20.07 5.65 -7.78
CA ALA A 453 -20.96 6.80 -7.90
C ALA A 453 -20.23 8.14 -7.77
N VAL A 454 -19.04 8.18 -7.16
CA VAL A 454 -18.29 9.41 -6.85
C VAL A 454 -19.16 10.40 -6.06
N ARG A 455 -19.88 9.88 -5.06
CA ARG A 455 -20.79 10.63 -4.19
C ARG A 455 -20.46 10.35 -2.73
N LYS A 456 -20.80 11.29 -1.85
CA LYS A 456 -20.56 11.15 -0.42
C LYS A 456 -21.48 10.12 0.21
N ILE A 457 -20.90 9.27 1.06
CA ILE A 457 -21.67 8.33 1.87
C ILE A 457 -21.62 8.70 3.34
N TYR A 458 -22.75 8.57 4.04
CA TYR A 458 -22.85 8.88 5.46
C TYR A 458 -21.98 7.95 6.33
N PHE A 459 -21.97 6.66 5.99
CA PHE A 459 -21.13 5.65 6.63
C PHE A 459 -20.63 4.63 5.59
N GLY A 460 -19.32 4.46 5.51
CA GLY A 460 -18.67 3.51 4.63
C GLY A 460 -17.42 2.94 5.28
N HIS A 461 -16.28 3.55 5.06
CA HIS A 461 -14.98 3.09 5.56
C HIS A 461 -14.74 3.51 7.01
N ARG A 462 -14.39 2.57 7.91
CA ARG A 462 -14.25 2.86 9.34
C ARG A 462 -13.18 3.90 9.68
N ILE A 463 -12.11 3.99 8.90
CA ILE A 463 -11.02 4.96 9.12
C ILE A 463 -11.35 6.30 8.44
N GLU A 464 -11.92 6.27 7.25
CA GLU A 464 -12.20 7.46 6.47
C GLU A 464 -13.49 8.18 6.93
N THR A 465 -14.49 7.44 7.41
CA THR A 465 -15.73 8.03 7.92
C THR A 465 -15.51 8.69 9.27
N LEU A 466 -15.74 9.99 9.37
CA LEU A 466 -15.67 10.71 10.65
C LEU A 466 -16.71 10.19 11.64
N ASN A 467 -16.32 10.00 12.91
CA ASN A 467 -17.18 9.47 13.96
C ASN A 467 -17.81 8.11 13.57
N SER A 468 -17.02 7.25 12.90
CA SER A 468 -17.49 6.02 12.24
C SER A 468 -18.33 5.12 13.17
N GLN A 469 -17.92 4.91 14.43
CA GLN A 469 -18.66 4.09 15.40
C GLN A 469 -20.05 4.64 15.73
N LYS A 470 -20.18 5.98 15.81
CA LYS A 470 -21.46 6.65 16.04
C LYS A 470 -22.35 6.53 14.81
N LYS A 471 -21.82 6.86 13.64
CA LYS A 471 -22.55 6.78 12.36
C LYS A 471 -22.99 5.36 12.02
N GLU A 472 -22.16 4.34 12.31
CA GLU A 472 -22.53 2.92 12.16
C GLU A 472 -23.79 2.59 12.98
N LYS A 473 -23.83 3.00 14.27
CA LYS A 473 -24.99 2.81 15.14
C LYS A 473 -26.23 3.57 14.64
N GLU A 474 -26.05 4.79 14.17
CA GLU A 474 -27.13 5.62 13.62
C GLU A 474 -27.72 4.99 12.35
N VAL A 475 -26.87 4.47 11.44
CA VAL A 475 -27.33 3.74 10.24
C VAL A 475 -28.05 2.44 10.62
N LEU A 476 -27.53 1.67 11.55
CA LEU A 476 -28.20 0.46 12.05
C LEU A 476 -29.57 0.81 12.63
N HIS A 477 -29.66 1.84 13.46
CA HIS A 477 -30.91 2.29 14.06
C HIS A 477 -31.92 2.76 13.00
N PHE A 478 -31.47 3.51 11.99
CA PHE A 478 -32.31 3.98 10.88
C PHE A 478 -32.92 2.80 10.10
N PHE A 479 -32.16 1.75 9.83
CA PHE A 479 -32.63 0.65 8.99
C PHE A 479 -33.31 -0.50 9.76
N GLN A 480 -32.98 -0.74 11.03
CA GLN A 480 -33.47 -1.91 11.80
C GLN A 480 -34.73 -1.65 12.63
N THR A 481 -35.01 -0.41 12.96
CA THR A 481 -36.14 -0.08 13.83
C THR A 481 -37.40 0.23 13.04
N ASN A 482 -38.56 -0.26 13.53
CA ASN A 482 -39.90 0.21 13.10
C ASN A 482 -40.20 1.60 13.69
N ASN A 483 -39.20 2.49 13.67
CA ASN A 483 -39.36 3.84 14.17
C ASN A 483 -40.42 4.60 13.40
N ASP A 484 -41.03 5.55 14.13
CA ASP A 484 -41.90 6.57 13.57
C ASP A 484 -41.29 7.18 12.31
N ASP A 485 -42.02 7.15 11.21
CA ASP A 485 -41.62 7.72 9.92
C ASP A 485 -41.19 9.17 10.04
N GLN A 486 -41.78 9.91 10.98
CA GLN A 486 -41.45 11.30 11.25
C GLN A 486 -40.02 11.44 11.82
N LYS A 487 -39.61 10.54 12.73
CA LYS A 487 -38.23 10.52 13.27
C LYS A 487 -37.21 10.20 12.21
N LYS A 488 -37.52 9.24 11.31
CA LYS A 488 -36.64 8.91 10.16
C LYS A 488 -36.49 10.08 9.20
N TYR A 489 -37.57 10.76 8.90
CA TYR A 489 -37.54 11.94 8.06
C TYR A 489 -36.69 13.08 8.67
N PHE A 490 -36.90 13.39 9.97
CA PHE A 490 -36.09 14.38 10.67
C PHE A 490 -34.59 14.01 10.68
N PHE A 491 -34.27 12.71 10.88
CA PHE A 491 -32.89 12.23 10.81
C PHE A 491 -32.27 12.51 9.42
N LEU A 492 -32.97 12.17 8.34
CA LEU A 492 -32.46 12.40 6.98
C LEU A 492 -32.22 13.89 6.71
N LYS A 493 -33.14 14.76 7.16
CA LYS A 493 -33.01 16.21 7.01
C LYS A 493 -31.89 16.79 7.89
N ASP A 494 -31.79 16.40 9.16
CA ASP A 494 -30.71 16.81 10.08
C ASP A 494 -29.33 16.45 9.53
N LYS A 495 -29.17 15.24 8.98
CA LYS A 495 -27.93 14.75 8.39
C LYS A 495 -27.71 15.19 6.94
N LYS A 496 -28.62 16.00 6.39
CA LYS A 496 -28.57 16.50 4.99
C LYS A 496 -28.41 15.34 3.98
N ILE A 497 -29.16 14.25 4.18
CA ILE A 497 -29.17 13.11 3.28
C ILE A 497 -30.10 13.40 2.10
N ASP A 498 -29.58 13.26 0.87
CA ASP A 498 -30.34 13.50 -0.36
C ASP A 498 -30.95 12.20 -0.91
N TYR A 499 -30.22 11.07 -0.74
CA TYR A 499 -30.66 9.78 -1.26
C TYR A 499 -30.46 8.65 -0.25
N VAL A 500 -31.40 7.71 -0.27
CA VAL A 500 -31.32 6.43 0.44
C VAL A 500 -31.05 5.34 -0.59
N PHE A 501 -29.90 4.71 -0.51
CA PHE A 501 -29.49 3.60 -1.37
C PHE A 501 -29.71 2.28 -0.63
N ILE A 502 -30.50 1.40 -1.23
CA ILE A 502 -30.86 0.09 -0.67
C ILE A 502 -30.23 -1.01 -1.50
N ASN A 503 -29.28 -1.73 -0.91
CA ASN A 503 -28.78 -2.98 -1.46
C ASN A 503 -29.74 -4.12 -1.15
N LYS A 504 -30.41 -4.69 -2.16
CA LYS A 504 -31.37 -5.78 -2.05
C LYS A 504 -30.72 -7.17 -1.92
N THR A 505 -29.42 -7.28 -2.20
CA THR A 505 -28.70 -8.55 -2.13
C THR A 505 -28.36 -8.95 -0.69
N ASN A 506 -28.47 -8.02 0.25
CA ASN A 506 -28.24 -8.28 1.66
C ASN A 506 -29.47 -8.95 2.30
N LYS A 507 -29.32 -10.20 2.80
CA LYS A 507 -30.41 -10.99 3.38
C LYS A 507 -31.02 -10.38 4.66
N ASN A 508 -30.29 -9.53 5.37
CA ASN A 508 -30.73 -8.82 6.59
C ASN A 508 -31.40 -7.47 6.26
N PHE A 509 -31.94 -7.38 5.08
CA PHE A 509 -32.43 -6.16 4.50
C PHE A 509 -33.84 -5.80 5.01
N TYR A 510 -34.01 -4.55 5.52
CA TYR A 510 -35.31 -3.93 5.74
C TYR A 510 -35.82 -3.37 4.40
N GLN A 511 -36.99 -3.87 3.95
CA GLN A 511 -37.65 -3.30 2.78
C GLN A 511 -38.09 -1.87 3.12
N ALA A 512 -37.33 -0.87 2.65
CA ALA A 512 -37.86 0.47 2.61
C ALA A 512 -39.04 0.46 1.63
N GLN A 513 -40.24 0.54 2.16
CA GLN A 513 -41.43 0.82 1.38
C GLN A 513 -41.42 2.28 0.98
N GLU A 514 -42.07 2.62 -0.12
CA GLU A 514 -42.34 4.00 -0.45
C GLU A 514 -43.04 4.68 0.75
N LYS A 515 -42.46 5.77 1.19
CA LYS A 515 -42.97 6.59 2.30
C LYS A 515 -43.27 7.98 1.77
N LYS A 516 -44.16 8.73 2.43
CA LYS A 516 -44.51 10.11 2.03
C LYS A 516 -43.30 11.03 1.83
N TYR A 517 -42.17 10.70 2.47
CA TYR A 517 -40.92 11.48 2.40
C TYR A 517 -39.83 10.85 1.52
N LEU A 518 -40.09 9.68 0.88
CA LEU A 518 -39.15 8.96 0.02
C LEU A 518 -39.81 8.65 -1.34
N LYS A 519 -39.25 9.20 -2.41
CA LYS A 519 -39.68 8.93 -3.78
C LYS A 519 -38.70 7.97 -4.45
N ILE A 520 -39.17 6.83 -4.93
CA ILE A 520 -38.34 5.92 -5.71
C ILE A 520 -37.99 6.57 -7.06
N ILE A 521 -36.70 6.62 -7.37
CA ILE A 521 -36.18 7.23 -8.60
C ILE A 521 -35.41 6.23 -9.47
N PHE A 522 -34.96 5.13 -8.86
CA PHE A 522 -34.32 4.03 -9.57
C PHE A 522 -34.62 2.73 -8.86
N ASN A 523 -34.84 1.66 -9.64
CA ASN A 523 -35.13 0.33 -9.12
C ASN A 523 -34.71 -0.73 -10.12
N ASN A 524 -33.93 -1.74 -9.62
CA ASN A 524 -33.61 -2.98 -10.33
C ASN A 524 -33.59 -4.16 -9.34
N ASN A 525 -33.17 -5.35 -9.79
CA ASN A 525 -33.18 -6.53 -8.93
C ASN A 525 -32.18 -6.45 -7.78
N ALA A 526 -31.08 -5.69 -7.92
CA ALA A 526 -29.99 -5.60 -6.94
C ALA A 526 -30.09 -4.38 -6.01
N ALA A 527 -30.71 -3.27 -6.44
CA ALA A 527 -30.78 -2.04 -5.67
C ALA A 527 -32.05 -1.22 -5.92
N SER A 528 -32.44 -0.43 -4.92
CA SER A 528 -33.42 0.66 -5.05
C SER A 528 -32.81 1.96 -4.55
N ILE A 529 -33.08 3.07 -5.22
CA ILE A 529 -32.61 4.40 -4.84
C ILE A 529 -33.84 5.29 -4.63
N TYR A 530 -33.90 5.89 -3.46
CA TYR A 530 -34.97 6.80 -3.08
C TYR A 530 -34.41 8.21 -2.91
N GLN A 531 -35.09 9.19 -3.47
CA GLN A 531 -34.84 10.60 -3.21
C GLN A 531 -35.58 11.01 -1.94
N VAL A 532 -34.94 11.77 -1.06
CA VAL A 532 -35.54 12.39 0.12
C VAL A 532 -36.25 13.67 -0.32
N LEU A 533 -37.58 13.74 -0.03
CA LEU A 533 -38.44 14.87 -0.44
C LEU A 533 -38.35 16.08 0.53
#